data_1ea2b820896e2baf2f2af4eaed6658fb
#
_entry.id   1ea2b820896e2baf2f2af4eaed6658fb
#
_cell.length_a   1.000
_cell.length_b   1.000
_cell.length_c   1.000
_cell.angle_alpha   90.00
_cell.angle_beta   90.00
_cell.angle_gamma   90.00
#
_symmetry.space_group_name_H-M   'P 1'
#
loop_
_entity.id
_entity.type
_entity.pdbx_description
1 polymer ?
#
loop_
_entity_poly.entity_id
_entity_poly.type
_entity_poly.pdbx_seq_one_letter_code
_entity_poly.pdbx_strand_id
1 'polypeptide(L)'
;MNQVLRDKLRTLFFKYVEVASPEISLKSFKNVDIKGKTLLVGVGKASIPYCEKIQDKIKSQYEGIIISTKIKNVSENLNNFKIFFAGHPVPNKNGVEASQYLIEKVDKLEKNDLLIFLVSGGGSSLLPSPPEGFNLKDEINLNKKLLYSGMNIKETNLVRKHFSMIKGGRLARLAYPSKVKTYVVSDIPGDDLSQVSSGPTLPSTGKPMDAIHCIEKYKVILPKKILNNIKKNNDDIPCKTDIMFKNNSAYLLASAKKSMNATSNFAKLMDLEVIVISDQSQGHATQVAKEHASFIKSYIEKIKFKKSKKIFCFISGGETSVKVINKNGKGGRNTEYLLSLALELELLRVKSFVAIAADTDGIDGTEDNAGAIIDENTLFKIRNKNLSPDKLLIENNSYCAFKSSGELFITGPTGTNVNDFRAILIKDH
;
A
#
# COMPACT_ATOMS: atom_id res chain seq x y z
N MET A 1 -20.20 27.56 2.92
CA MET A 1 -20.03 26.77 1.67
C MET A 1 -18.85 25.80 1.78
N ASN A 2 -17.67 26.27 2.14
CA ASN A 2 -16.49 25.38 2.25
C ASN A 2 -16.66 24.24 3.28
N GLN A 3 -17.39 24.46 4.38
CA GLN A 3 -17.60 23.37 5.36
C GLN A 3 -18.39 22.20 4.76
N VAL A 4 -19.46 22.46 4.01
CA VAL A 4 -20.24 21.39 3.34
C VAL A 4 -19.39 20.61 2.34
N LEU A 5 -18.50 21.28 1.59
CA LEU A 5 -17.58 20.61 0.67
C LEU A 5 -16.50 19.82 1.41
N ARG A 6 -15.99 20.33 2.52
CA ARG A 6 -15.05 19.59 3.40
C ARG A 6 -15.69 18.31 3.94
N ASP A 7 -16.95 18.37 4.35
CA ASP A 7 -17.68 17.20 4.88
C ASP A 7 -17.97 16.19 3.77
N LYS A 8 -18.27 16.64 2.54
CA LYS A 8 -18.35 15.74 1.36
C LYS A 8 -17.02 15.02 1.13
N LEU A 9 -15.87 15.70 1.20
CA LEU A 9 -14.55 15.07 1.02
C LEU A 9 -14.23 14.05 2.13
N ARG A 10 -14.56 14.36 3.39
CA ARG A 10 -14.45 13.39 4.49
C ARG A 10 -15.28 12.14 4.23
N THR A 11 -16.52 12.33 3.81
CA THR A 11 -17.44 11.23 3.48
C THR A 11 -16.89 10.36 2.35
N LEU A 12 -16.31 10.97 1.31
CA LEU A 12 -15.67 10.24 0.21
C LEU A 12 -14.45 9.45 0.67
N PHE A 13 -13.60 10.02 1.54
CA PHE A 13 -12.46 9.32 2.12
C PHE A 13 -12.92 8.10 2.92
N PHE A 14 -13.88 8.28 3.83
CA PHE A 14 -14.38 7.16 4.62
C PHE A 14 -15.07 6.10 3.76
N LYS A 15 -15.74 6.49 2.67
CA LYS A 15 -16.27 5.53 1.70
C LYS A 15 -15.17 4.74 0.99
N TYR A 16 -14.07 5.40 0.65
CA TYR A 16 -12.91 4.74 0.03
C TYR A 16 -12.28 3.70 0.98
N VAL A 17 -12.11 4.05 2.24
CA VAL A 17 -11.59 3.17 3.29
C VAL A 17 -12.57 2.03 3.60
N GLU A 18 -13.86 2.32 3.73
CA GLU A 18 -14.91 1.34 4.00
C GLU A 18 -14.92 0.19 3.01
N VAL A 19 -14.79 0.49 1.72
CA VAL A 19 -14.77 -0.53 0.64
C VAL A 19 -13.58 -1.49 0.82
N ALA A 20 -12.47 -1.00 1.34
CA ALA A 20 -11.28 -1.80 1.60
C ALA A 20 -11.24 -2.36 3.03
N SER A 21 -12.27 -2.16 3.85
CA SER A 21 -12.34 -2.73 5.20
C SER A 21 -12.59 -4.24 5.16
N PRO A 22 -12.18 -4.99 6.21
CA PRO A 22 -12.48 -6.41 6.32
C PRO A 22 -13.98 -6.72 6.25
N GLU A 23 -14.83 -5.86 6.85
CA GLU A 23 -16.29 -6.00 6.89
C GLU A 23 -16.91 -6.06 5.49
N ILE A 24 -16.42 -5.26 4.57
CA ILE A 24 -16.94 -5.18 3.20
C ILE A 24 -16.24 -6.17 2.28
N SER A 25 -14.91 -6.18 2.30
CA SER A 25 -14.11 -6.96 1.37
C SER A 25 -14.21 -8.48 1.59
N LEU A 26 -14.53 -8.92 2.83
CA LEU A 26 -14.74 -10.33 3.17
C LEU A 26 -16.20 -10.81 3.02
N LYS A 27 -17.12 -10.00 2.48
CA LYS A 27 -18.52 -10.45 2.28
C LYS A 27 -18.62 -11.69 1.39
N SER A 28 -17.74 -11.82 0.40
CA SER A 28 -17.69 -12.99 -0.49
C SER A 28 -16.85 -14.16 0.06
N PHE A 29 -16.19 -13.98 1.21
CA PHE A 29 -15.41 -15.06 1.83
C PHE A 29 -16.35 -16.13 2.39
N LYS A 30 -16.23 -17.37 1.87
CA LYS A 30 -17.07 -18.50 2.27
C LYS A 30 -16.55 -19.14 3.55
N ASN A 31 -17.46 -19.69 4.35
CA ASN A 31 -17.07 -20.49 5.51
C ASN A 31 -16.12 -21.63 5.10
N VAL A 32 -15.15 -21.89 5.96
CA VAL A 32 -14.16 -22.95 5.78
C VAL A 32 -14.50 -24.09 6.74
N ASP A 33 -14.81 -25.24 6.16
CA ASP A 33 -15.06 -26.49 6.88
C ASP A 33 -14.38 -27.60 6.10
N ILE A 34 -13.31 -28.16 6.67
CA ILE A 34 -12.48 -29.18 6.04
C ILE A 34 -12.18 -30.33 7.03
N LYS A 35 -11.83 -31.51 6.51
CA LYS A 35 -11.47 -32.67 7.34
C LYS A 35 -10.10 -32.53 8.02
N GLY A 36 -9.18 -31.78 7.41
CA GLY A 36 -7.82 -31.52 7.94
C GLY A 36 -7.75 -30.26 8.81
N LYS A 37 -6.55 -29.81 9.08
CA LYS A 37 -6.26 -28.59 9.82
C LYS A 37 -6.23 -27.38 8.88
N THR A 38 -6.64 -26.24 9.39
CA THR A 38 -6.44 -24.95 8.69
C THR A 38 -5.28 -24.20 9.35
N LEU A 39 -4.28 -23.80 8.56
CA LEU A 39 -3.29 -22.81 8.97
C LEU A 39 -3.71 -21.45 8.39
N LEU A 40 -4.12 -20.52 9.27
CA LEU A 40 -4.45 -19.15 8.88
C LEU A 40 -3.25 -18.25 9.09
N VAL A 41 -2.71 -17.72 8.01
CA VAL A 41 -1.54 -16.84 8.04
C VAL A 41 -1.91 -15.46 7.52
N GLY A 42 -1.63 -14.42 8.30
CA GLY A 42 -1.76 -13.04 7.91
C GLY A 42 -0.42 -12.33 7.87
N VAL A 43 -0.09 -11.70 6.74
CA VAL A 43 1.17 -10.97 6.56
C VAL A 43 0.92 -9.57 6.00
N GLY A 44 1.50 -8.56 6.62
CA GLY A 44 1.41 -7.17 6.17
C GLY A 44 0.68 -6.23 7.13
N LYS A 45 0.59 -4.96 6.77
CA LYS A 45 0.03 -3.90 7.62
C LYS A 45 -1.45 -4.10 7.96
N ALA A 46 -2.24 -4.68 7.05
CA ALA A 46 -3.67 -4.92 7.24
C ALA A 46 -3.99 -6.33 7.80
N SER A 47 -2.98 -7.15 8.11
CA SER A 47 -3.18 -8.58 8.44
C SER A 47 -4.01 -8.80 9.70
N ILE A 48 -3.85 -7.99 10.74
CA ILE A 48 -4.51 -8.17 12.04
C ILE A 48 -6.04 -8.10 11.91
N PRO A 49 -6.65 -6.99 11.46
CA PRO A 49 -8.10 -6.87 11.40
C PRO A 49 -8.75 -7.86 10.41
N TYR A 50 -8.03 -8.20 9.35
CA TYR A 50 -8.51 -9.22 8.41
C TYR A 50 -8.50 -10.64 9.00
N CYS A 51 -7.43 -11.04 9.70
CA CYS A 51 -7.36 -12.35 10.35
C CYS A 51 -8.42 -12.47 11.45
N GLU A 52 -8.66 -11.42 12.22
CA GLU A 52 -9.70 -11.34 13.23
C GLU A 52 -11.09 -11.65 12.64
N LYS A 53 -11.39 -11.16 11.44
CA LYS A 53 -12.67 -11.44 10.76
C LYS A 53 -12.71 -12.78 10.04
N ILE A 54 -11.58 -13.26 9.55
CA ILE A 54 -11.51 -14.55 8.84
C ILE A 54 -11.68 -15.72 9.83
N GLN A 55 -11.09 -15.64 11.03
CA GLN A 55 -11.19 -16.71 12.03
C GLN A 55 -12.65 -17.10 12.34
N ASP A 56 -13.57 -16.13 12.39
CA ASP A 56 -15.00 -16.34 12.68
C ASP A 56 -15.70 -17.21 11.61
N LYS A 57 -15.05 -17.37 10.43
CA LYS A 57 -15.57 -18.15 9.30
C LYS A 57 -14.90 -19.52 9.16
N ILE A 58 -13.97 -19.86 10.05
CA ILE A 58 -13.30 -21.18 10.06
C ILE A 58 -13.99 -22.07 11.09
N LYS A 59 -14.64 -23.13 10.64
CA LYS A 59 -15.36 -24.09 11.49
C LYS A 59 -14.49 -25.30 11.88
N SER A 60 -13.49 -25.62 11.05
CA SER A 60 -12.53 -26.68 11.33
C SER A 60 -11.47 -26.22 12.35
N GLN A 61 -10.73 -27.16 12.92
CA GLN A 61 -9.57 -26.84 13.78
C GLN A 61 -8.58 -25.96 13.00
N TYR A 62 -8.14 -24.85 13.62
CA TYR A 62 -7.15 -23.98 13.01
C TYR A 62 -6.07 -23.52 13.98
N GLU A 63 -4.92 -23.18 13.41
CA GLU A 63 -3.82 -22.46 14.05
C GLU A 63 -3.59 -21.15 13.28
N GLY A 64 -3.32 -20.06 14.00
CA GLY A 64 -3.13 -18.75 13.40
C GLY A 64 -1.70 -18.22 13.53
N ILE A 65 -1.18 -17.56 12.50
CA ILE A 65 0.07 -16.80 12.50
C ILE A 65 -0.19 -15.42 11.94
N ILE A 66 0.20 -14.37 12.67
CA ILE A 66 0.15 -12.99 12.17
C ILE A 66 1.55 -12.39 12.20
N ILE A 67 1.97 -11.80 11.08
CA ILE A 67 3.25 -11.10 10.94
C ILE A 67 2.96 -9.69 10.44
N SER A 68 3.08 -8.71 11.34
CA SER A 68 2.64 -7.34 11.08
C SER A 68 3.64 -6.30 11.60
N THR A 69 3.40 -5.04 11.30
CA THR A 69 4.05 -3.92 11.99
C THR A 69 3.48 -3.77 13.39
N LYS A 70 4.26 -3.18 14.31
CA LYS A 70 3.78 -2.93 15.68
C LYS A 70 2.57 -2.00 15.69
N ILE A 71 1.51 -2.41 16.35
CA ILE A 71 0.31 -1.58 16.63
C ILE A 71 0.15 -1.37 18.13
N LYS A 72 -0.60 -0.34 18.52
CA LYS A 72 -0.76 0.02 19.94
C LYS A 72 -1.60 -0.99 20.71
N ASN A 73 -2.68 -1.47 20.12
CA ASN A 73 -3.62 -2.39 20.76
C ASN A 73 -3.90 -3.58 19.82
N VAL A 74 -3.72 -4.78 20.32
CA VAL A 74 -4.13 -6.02 19.66
C VAL A 74 -5.40 -6.50 20.32
N SER A 75 -6.36 -6.95 19.54
CA SER A 75 -7.61 -7.50 20.07
C SER A 75 -7.35 -8.78 20.88
N GLU A 76 -8.04 -8.92 22.00
CA GLU A 76 -8.00 -10.14 22.84
C GLU A 76 -8.60 -11.36 22.13
N ASN A 77 -9.33 -11.16 21.03
CA ASN A 77 -9.96 -12.24 20.26
C ASN A 77 -8.97 -13.08 19.45
N LEU A 78 -7.67 -12.74 19.46
CA LEU A 78 -6.62 -13.42 18.66
C LEU A 78 -5.82 -14.47 19.48
N ASN A 79 -6.43 -15.10 20.48
CA ASN A 79 -5.77 -16.07 21.37
C ASN A 79 -5.20 -17.31 20.65
N ASN A 80 -5.78 -17.68 19.51
CA ASN A 80 -5.30 -18.80 18.67
C ASN A 80 -4.18 -18.40 17.70
N PHE A 81 -3.67 -17.16 17.80
CA PHE A 81 -2.63 -16.66 16.90
C PHE A 81 -1.29 -16.48 17.60
N LYS A 82 -0.25 -16.96 16.95
CA LYS A 82 1.13 -16.51 17.23
C LYS A 82 1.37 -15.21 16.46
N ILE A 83 1.56 -14.11 17.19
CA ILE A 83 1.72 -12.78 16.58
C ILE A 83 3.18 -12.36 16.66
N PHE A 84 3.73 -11.94 15.52
CA PHE A 84 5.09 -11.40 15.40
C PHE A 84 5.00 -9.94 14.91
N PHE A 85 5.66 -9.04 15.62
CA PHE A 85 5.86 -7.65 15.18
C PHE A 85 7.24 -7.51 14.56
N ALA A 86 7.27 -7.38 13.23
CA ALA A 86 8.48 -7.32 12.44
C ALA A 86 8.76 -5.91 11.90
N GLY A 87 9.97 -5.71 11.36
CA GLY A 87 10.44 -4.43 10.87
C GLY A 87 9.91 -4.07 9.49
N HIS A 88 9.45 -2.83 9.34
CA HIS A 88 9.06 -2.23 8.07
C HIS A 88 9.42 -0.72 8.07
N PRO A 89 9.98 -0.14 7.01
CA PRO A 89 10.34 -0.75 5.72
C PRO A 89 11.65 -1.57 5.73
N VAL A 90 12.40 -1.54 6.85
CA VAL A 90 13.66 -2.27 6.99
C VAL A 90 13.42 -3.55 7.77
N PRO A 91 13.76 -4.73 7.22
CA PRO A 91 13.64 -6.01 7.93
C PRO A 91 14.44 -6.03 9.24
N ASN A 92 13.98 -6.81 10.22
CA ASN A 92 14.65 -6.98 11.51
C ASN A 92 14.71 -8.45 11.93
N LYS A 93 15.33 -8.74 13.09
CA LYS A 93 15.48 -10.10 13.64
C LYS A 93 14.14 -10.78 13.89
N ASN A 94 13.15 -10.04 14.39
CA ASN A 94 11.81 -10.61 14.63
C ASN A 94 11.17 -11.11 13.33
N GLY A 95 11.43 -10.44 12.20
CA GLY A 95 10.96 -10.91 10.89
C GLY A 95 11.63 -12.21 10.44
N VAL A 96 12.93 -12.40 10.75
CA VAL A 96 13.64 -13.66 10.48
C VAL A 96 13.04 -14.80 11.31
N GLU A 97 12.84 -14.57 12.60
CA GLU A 97 12.21 -15.52 13.51
C GLU A 97 10.79 -15.90 13.06
N ALA A 98 10.01 -14.89 12.68
CA ALA A 98 8.65 -15.09 12.12
C ALA A 98 8.68 -15.92 10.83
N SER A 99 9.64 -15.66 9.92
CA SER A 99 9.79 -16.42 8.68
C SER A 99 10.17 -17.87 8.92
N GLN A 100 11.08 -18.12 9.86
CA GLN A 100 11.49 -19.48 10.25
C GLN A 100 10.31 -20.24 10.86
N TYR A 101 9.60 -19.63 11.81
CA TYR A 101 8.41 -20.23 12.41
C TYR A 101 7.32 -20.55 11.37
N LEU A 102 7.08 -19.62 10.42
CA LEU A 102 6.14 -19.84 9.32
C LEU A 102 6.55 -21.02 8.45
N ILE A 103 7.82 -21.10 8.05
CA ILE A 103 8.38 -22.22 7.27
C ILE A 103 8.13 -23.55 7.98
N GLU A 104 8.49 -23.66 9.28
CA GLU A 104 8.30 -24.87 10.07
C GLU A 104 6.83 -25.32 10.16
N LYS A 105 5.89 -24.37 10.23
CA LYS A 105 4.46 -24.68 10.29
C LYS A 105 3.88 -25.09 8.94
N VAL A 106 4.32 -24.44 7.88
CA VAL A 106 3.86 -24.71 6.51
C VAL A 106 4.39 -26.06 6.02
N ASP A 107 5.64 -26.39 6.32
CA ASP A 107 6.27 -27.67 5.94
C ASP A 107 5.58 -28.91 6.56
N LYS A 108 4.85 -28.72 7.67
CA LYS A 108 4.10 -29.79 8.37
C LYS A 108 2.66 -29.97 7.85
N LEU A 109 2.26 -29.24 6.82
CA LEU A 109 0.92 -29.37 6.26
C LEU A 109 0.79 -30.61 5.39
N GLU A 110 -0.33 -31.31 5.54
CA GLU A 110 -0.63 -32.53 4.83
C GLU A 110 -1.70 -32.33 3.72
N LYS A 111 -1.94 -33.35 2.91
CA LYS A 111 -2.83 -33.31 1.75
C LYS A 111 -4.25 -32.82 2.05
N ASN A 112 -4.80 -33.11 3.22
CA ASN A 112 -6.15 -32.71 3.62
C ASN A 112 -6.20 -31.37 4.34
N ASP A 113 -5.05 -30.75 4.58
CA ASP A 113 -4.91 -29.46 5.25
C ASP A 113 -5.11 -28.30 4.27
N LEU A 114 -5.33 -27.11 4.82
CA LEU A 114 -5.54 -25.89 4.07
C LEU A 114 -4.65 -24.78 4.63
N LEU A 115 -3.83 -24.19 3.78
CA LEU A 115 -3.20 -22.91 4.06
C LEU A 115 -4.09 -21.78 3.54
N ILE A 116 -4.61 -20.95 4.46
CA ILE A 116 -5.21 -19.66 4.13
C ILE A 116 -4.12 -18.61 4.34
N PHE A 117 -3.66 -18.00 3.26
CA PHE A 117 -2.60 -17.00 3.28
C PHE A 117 -3.15 -15.63 2.91
N LEU A 118 -3.37 -14.78 3.91
CA LEU A 118 -3.74 -13.38 3.71
C LEU A 118 -2.47 -12.54 3.59
N VAL A 119 -2.38 -11.75 2.55
CA VAL A 119 -1.22 -10.89 2.33
C VAL A 119 -1.64 -9.46 2.00
N SER A 120 -0.95 -8.49 2.58
CA SER A 120 -1.13 -7.06 2.32
C SER A 120 0.21 -6.34 2.19
N GLY A 121 0.19 -5.04 1.97
CA GLY A 121 1.38 -4.22 1.82
C GLY A 121 2.37 -4.34 2.98
N GLY A 122 3.64 -4.17 2.66
CA GLY A 122 4.75 -4.26 3.62
C GLY A 122 5.32 -5.66 3.84
N GLY A 123 4.65 -6.72 3.42
CA GLY A 123 5.06 -8.10 3.71
C GLY A 123 6.43 -8.51 3.17
N SER A 124 6.94 -7.88 2.10
CA SER A 124 8.29 -8.17 1.60
C SER A 124 9.40 -7.93 2.64
N SER A 125 9.26 -6.92 3.49
CA SER A 125 10.19 -6.60 4.56
C SER A 125 9.86 -7.34 5.88
N LEU A 126 8.59 -7.66 6.09
CA LEU A 126 8.13 -8.40 7.27
C LEU A 126 8.52 -9.88 7.23
N LEU A 127 8.76 -10.43 6.04
CA LEU A 127 9.17 -11.82 5.80
C LEU A 127 10.59 -11.90 5.19
N PRO A 128 11.65 -11.46 5.88
CA PRO A 128 13.01 -11.72 5.43
C PRO A 128 13.32 -13.21 5.57
N SER A 129 13.86 -13.81 4.52
CA SER A 129 14.28 -15.20 4.49
C SER A 129 15.39 -15.35 3.46
N PRO A 130 16.62 -14.88 3.77
CA PRO A 130 17.74 -14.98 2.85
C PRO A 130 18.12 -16.44 2.61
N PRO A 131 18.73 -16.75 1.45
CA PRO A 131 19.20 -18.09 1.13
C PRO A 131 20.24 -18.61 2.14
N GLU A 132 20.44 -19.94 2.14
CA GLU A 132 21.47 -20.56 2.97
C GLU A 132 22.86 -19.95 2.73
N GLY A 133 23.60 -19.73 3.81
CA GLY A 133 24.91 -19.07 3.78
C GLY A 133 24.84 -17.53 3.70
N PHE A 134 23.64 -16.93 3.75
CA PHE A 134 23.43 -15.50 3.86
C PHE A 134 22.65 -15.17 5.14
N ASN A 135 22.70 -13.91 5.53
CA ASN A 135 22.06 -13.44 6.75
C ASN A 135 21.18 -12.20 6.50
N LEU A 136 20.49 -11.76 7.55
CA LEU A 136 19.61 -10.57 7.51
C LEU A 136 20.31 -9.31 6.98
N LYS A 137 21.61 -9.11 7.35
CA LYS A 137 22.37 -7.93 6.90
C LYS A 137 22.59 -7.95 5.40
N ASP A 138 22.79 -9.14 4.80
CA ASP A 138 22.90 -9.29 3.34
C ASP A 138 21.59 -8.91 2.64
N GLU A 139 20.42 -9.36 3.15
CA GLU A 139 19.11 -9.03 2.59
C GLU A 139 18.79 -7.54 2.77
N ILE A 140 19.10 -6.94 3.92
CA ILE A 140 18.94 -5.49 4.14
C ILE A 140 19.77 -4.69 3.13
N ASN A 141 21.05 -5.04 2.96
CA ASN A 141 21.93 -4.36 2.03
C ASN A 141 21.47 -4.50 0.58
N LEU A 142 21.02 -5.68 0.17
CA LEU A 142 20.41 -5.89 -1.13
C LEU A 142 19.20 -4.98 -1.33
N ASN A 143 18.21 -5.05 -0.41
CA ASN A 143 16.99 -4.27 -0.49
C ASN A 143 17.27 -2.77 -0.53
N LYS A 144 18.22 -2.27 0.27
CA LYS A 144 18.65 -0.87 0.25
C LYS A 144 19.18 -0.46 -1.13
N LYS A 145 20.04 -1.26 -1.73
CA LYS A 145 20.60 -0.98 -3.07
C LYS A 145 19.53 -1.02 -4.15
N LEU A 146 18.57 -1.95 -4.08
CA LEU A 146 17.45 -2.02 -5.01
C LEU A 146 16.54 -0.79 -4.89
N LEU A 147 16.27 -0.33 -3.68
CA LEU A 147 15.43 0.86 -3.44
C LEU A 147 16.00 2.13 -4.10
N TYR A 148 17.33 2.29 -4.06
CA TYR A 148 18.01 3.46 -4.65
C TYR A 148 18.42 3.27 -6.12
N SER A 149 18.11 2.14 -6.74
CA SER A 149 18.52 1.82 -8.11
C SER A 149 17.68 2.52 -9.19
N GLY A 150 16.48 2.97 -8.85
CA GLY A 150 15.49 3.44 -9.84
C GLY A 150 14.72 2.31 -10.56
N MET A 151 14.91 1.05 -10.16
CA MET A 151 14.09 -0.08 -10.63
C MET A 151 12.63 0.13 -10.26
N ASN A 152 11.73 -0.22 -11.16
CA ASN A 152 10.31 -0.32 -10.81
C ASN A 152 10.04 -1.54 -9.89
N ILE A 153 8.82 -1.60 -9.33
CA ILE A 153 8.48 -2.65 -8.34
C ILE A 153 8.60 -4.08 -8.92
N LYS A 154 8.27 -4.28 -10.20
CA LYS A 154 8.36 -5.61 -10.85
C LYS A 154 9.82 -6.05 -10.99
N GLU A 155 10.70 -5.16 -11.45
CA GLU A 155 12.14 -5.41 -11.57
C GLU A 155 12.80 -5.64 -10.19
N THR A 156 12.43 -4.81 -9.21
CA THR A 156 12.87 -4.98 -7.82
C THR A 156 12.45 -6.32 -7.23
N ASN A 157 11.18 -6.69 -7.40
CA ASN A 157 10.67 -7.97 -6.89
C ASN A 157 11.25 -9.17 -7.61
N LEU A 158 11.59 -9.04 -8.90
CA LEU A 158 12.28 -10.09 -9.63
C LEU A 158 13.61 -10.44 -8.96
N VAL A 159 14.41 -9.44 -8.61
CA VAL A 159 15.68 -9.67 -7.88
C VAL A 159 15.42 -10.24 -6.48
N ARG A 160 14.45 -9.67 -5.72
CA ARG A 160 14.11 -10.15 -4.37
C ARG A 160 13.66 -11.60 -4.34
N LYS A 161 12.88 -12.04 -5.33
CA LYS A 161 12.40 -13.43 -5.44
C LYS A 161 13.56 -14.41 -5.62
N HIS A 162 14.61 -14.02 -6.35
CA HIS A 162 15.80 -14.85 -6.54
C HIS A 162 16.77 -14.84 -5.35
N PHE A 163 16.52 -14.00 -4.35
CA PHE A 163 17.30 -13.94 -3.10
C PHE A 163 16.41 -14.17 -1.87
N SER A 164 15.55 -15.18 -1.91
CA SER A 164 14.66 -15.50 -0.79
C SER A 164 14.25 -16.97 -0.80
N MET A 165 14.10 -17.56 0.38
CA MET A 165 13.66 -18.95 0.56
C MET A 165 12.14 -19.12 0.51
N ILE A 166 11.36 -18.01 0.59
CA ILE A 166 9.89 -18.09 0.67
C ILE A 166 9.15 -17.27 -0.39
N LYS A 167 9.78 -16.23 -0.97
CA LYS A 167 9.16 -15.37 -1.99
C LYS A 167 9.04 -16.09 -3.34
N GLY A 168 8.20 -15.57 -4.25
CA GLY A 168 8.04 -16.09 -5.60
C GLY A 168 7.44 -17.49 -5.70
N GLY A 169 6.48 -17.83 -4.85
CA GLY A 169 5.78 -19.11 -4.87
C GLY A 169 6.44 -20.22 -4.03
N ARG A 170 7.62 -19.98 -3.44
CA ARG A 170 8.32 -21.01 -2.66
C ARG A 170 7.56 -21.44 -1.42
N LEU A 171 6.81 -20.52 -0.79
CA LEU A 171 5.96 -20.89 0.35
C LEU A 171 4.81 -21.84 -0.08
N ALA A 172 4.28 -21.66 -1.30
CA ALA A 172 3.31 -22.62 -1.84
C ALA A 172 3.93 -24.01 -2.16
N ARG A 173 5.20 -24.03 -2.57
CA ARG A 173 5.95 -25.29 -2.75
C ARG A 173 6.12 -26.02 -1.43
N LEU A 174 6.48 -25.32 -0.36
CA LEU A 174 6.59 -25.89 0.98
C LEU A 174 5.25 -26.43 1.50
N ALA A 175 4.14 -25.73 1.19
CA ALA A 175 2.80 -26.17 1.58
C ALA A 175 2.30 -27.40 0.84
N TYR A 176 2.90 -27.80 -0.29
CA TYR A 176 2.47 -28.97 -1.04
C TYR A 176 2.72 -30.26 -0.24
N PRO A 177 1.72 -31.19 -0.14
CA PRO A 177 0.52 -31.34 -0.97
C PRO A 177 -0.77 -30.68 -0.45
N SER A 178 -0.72 -29.84 0.58
CA SER A 178 -1.91 -29.12 1.04
C SER A 178 -2.44 -28.14 0.00
N LYS A 179 -3.70 -27.71 0.14
CA LYS A 179 -4.28 -26.64 -0.68
C LYS A 179 -3.88 -25.28 -0.13
N VAL A 180 -3.68 -24.32 -1.04
CA VAL A 180 -3.40 -22.94 -0.66
C VAL A 180 -4.47 -22.02 -1.23
N LYS A 181 -5.09 -21.21 -0.36
CA LYS A 181 -5.97 -20.11 -0.73
C LYS A 181 -5.31 -18.79 -0.34
N THR A 182 -4.92 -18.01 -1.34
CA THR A 182 -4.27 -16.71 -1.13
C THR A 182 -5.30 -15.59 -1.24
N TYR A 183 -5.34 -14.74 -0.23
CA TYR A 183 -6.20 -13.56 -0.20
C TYR A 183 -5.33 -12.31 -0.14
N VAL A 184 -5.57 -11.37 -1.06
CA VAL A 184 -4.68 -10.22 -1.28
C VAL A 184 -5.42 -8.91 -1.04
N VAL A 185 -4.86 -8.07 -0.19
CA VAL A 185 -5.16 -6.64 -0.09
C VAL A 185 -4.04 -5.92 -0.82
N SER A 186 -4.34 -5.42 -2.02
CA SER A 186 -3.32 -4.88 -2.92
C SER A 186 -3.06 -3.40 -2.65
N ASP A 187 -1.78 -3.07 -2.45
CA ASP A 187 -1.24 -1.72 -2.37
C ASP A 187 -0.40 -1.36 -3.62
N ILE A 188 -0.41 -2.21 -4.64
CA ILE A 188 0.42 -2.02 -5.84
C ILE A 188 -0.42 -1.61 -7.05
N PRO A 189 0.13 -0.73 -7.92
CA PRO A 189 -0.51 -0.34 -9.16
C PRO A 189 -0.76 -1.54 -10.09
N GLY A 190 -1.99 -1.61 -10.64
CA GLY A 190 -2.36 -2.64 -11.61
C GLY A 190 -2.76 -4.00 -11.01
N ASP A 191 -2.79 -4.12 -9.67
CA ASP A 191 -3.31 -5.27 -8.92
C ASP A 191 -2.73 -6.65 -9.35
N ASP A 192 -1.45 -6.70 -9.78
CA ASP A 192 -0.76 -7.97 -10.00
C ASP A 192 -0.50 -8.66 -8.65
N LEU A 193 -1.36 -9.62 -8.31
CA LEU A 193 -1.34 -10.30 -7.02
C LEU A 193 0.03 -10.91 -6.69
N SER A 194 0.77 -11.37 -7.71
CA SER A 194 2.08 -12.00 -7.55
C SER A 194 3.19 -11.01 -7.11
N GLN A 195 2.91 -9.71 -7.17
CA GLN A 195 3.85 -8.68 -6.75
C GLN A 195 3.66 -8.26 -5.29
N VAL A 196 2.43 -8.39 -4.74
CA VAL A 196 2.16 -8.05 -3.34
C VAL A 196 3.03 -8.92 -2.44
N SER A 197 3.83 -8.30 -1.57
CA SER A 197 4.79 -8.98 -0.69
C SER A 197 5.75 -9.93 -1.43
N SER A 198 6.01 -9.67 -2.72
CA SER A 198 6.82 -10.53 -3.62
C SER A 198 6.25 -11.96 -3.79
N GLY A 199 4.94 -12.14 -3.62
CA GLY A 199 4.18 -13.34 -3.96
C GLY A 199 4.64 -14.65 -3.31
N PRO A 200 4.64 -14.80 -1.97
CA PRO A 200 5.14 -16.02 -1.33
C PRO A 200 4.41 -17.29 -1.76
N THR A 201 3.10 -17.20 -1.97
CA THR A 201 2.22 -18.34 -2.31
C THR A 201 1.72 -18.33 -3.74
N LEU A 202 2.21 -17.42 -4.57
CA LEU A 202 1.75 -17.27 -5.95
C LEU A 202 2.87 -17.58 -6.94
N PRO A 203 2.54 -18.19 -8.09
CA PRO A 203 3.54 -18.52 -9.11
C PRO A 203 4.25 -17.25 -9.58
N SER A 204 5.52 -17.38 -9.89
CA SER A 204 6.32 -16.28 -10.40
C SER A 204 6.67 -16.48 -11.87
N THR A 205 7.02 -15.39 -12.52
CA THR A 205 7.64 -15.33 -13.84
C THR A 205 9.03 -14.73 -13.73
N GLY A 206 9.88 -15.02 -14.68
CA GLY A 206 11.24 -14.51 -14.75
C GLY A 206 12.29 -15.51 -14.27
N LYS A 207 13.36 -15.58 -15.04
CA LYS A 207 14.51 -16.46 -14.81
C LYS A 207 15.58 -15.73 -13.99
N PRO A 208 16.52 -16.45 -13.37
CA PRO A 208 17.67 -15.84 -12.68
C PRO A 208 18.44 -14.84 -13.56
N MET A 209 18.58 -15.14 -14.84
CA MET A 209 19.26 -14.23 -15.78
C MET A 209 18.51 -12.93 -16.01
N ASP A 210 17.17 -12.92 -15.94
CA ASP A 210 16.39 -11.69 -16.03
C ASP A 210 16.65 -10.79 -14.82
N ALA A 211 16.81 -11.38 -13.61
CA ALA A 211 17.20 -10.64 -12.42
C ALA A 211 18.63 -10.07 -12.54
N ILE A 212 19.57 -10.84 -13.09
CA ILE A 212 20.93 -10.36 -13.37
C ILE A 212 20.91 -9.22 -14.38
N HIS A 213 20.13 -9.35 -15.45
CA HIS A 213 19.99 -8.30 -16.46
C HIS A 213 19.43 -6.99 -15.85
N CYS A 214 18.43 -7.08 -14.95
CA CYS A 214 17.96 -5.91 -14.21
C CYS A 214 19.08 -5.27 -13.39
N ILE A 215 19.86 -6.07 -12.65
CA ILE A 215 20.99 -5.58 -11.85
C ILE A 215 22.00 -4.82 -12.70
N GLU A 216 22.35 -5.37 -13.88
CA GLU A 216 23.29 -4.78 -14.84
C GLU A 216 22.74 -3.51 -15.49
N LYS A 217 21.48 -3.53 -15.97
CA LYS A 217 20.78 -2.40 -16.59
C LYS A 217 20.80 -1.16 -15.68
N TYR A 218 20.55 -1.37 -14.40
CA TYR A 218 20.51 -0.29 -13.40
C TYR A 218 21.85 -0.09 -12.69
N LYS A 219 22.90 -0.76 -13.12
CA LYS A 219 24.27 -0.65 -12.59
C LYS A 219 24.33 -0.83 -11.06
N VAL A 220 23.52 -1.78 -10.53
CA VAL A 220 23.49 -2.05 -9.09
C VAL A 220 24.72 -2.87 -8.69
N ILE A 221 25.59 -2.28 -7.89
CA ILE A 221 26.81 -2.94 -7.42
C ILE A 221 26.48 -3.87 -6.25
N LEU A 222 26.49 -5.17 -6.48
CA LEU A 222 26.26 -6.21 -5.47
C LEU A 222 27.55 -7.04 -5.25
N PRO A 223 27.72 -7.62 -4.03
CA PRO A 223 28.78 -8.57 -3.76
C PRO A 223 28.73 -9.78 -4.72
N LYS A 224 29.90 -10.25 -5.18
CA LYS A 224 29.98 -11.41 -6.08
C LYS A 224 29.26 -12.65 -5.53
N LYS A 225 29.28 -12.86 -4.20
CA LYS A 225 28.57 -13.93 -3.52
C LYS A 225 27.06 -13.91 -3.78
N ILE A 226 26.42 -12.72 -3.72
CA ILE A 226 24.98 -12.53 -3.99
C ILE A 226 24.69 -12.78 -5.48
N LEU A 227 25.49 -12.22 -6.39
CA LEU A 227 25.32 -12.44 -7.84
C LEU A 227 25.45 -13.92 -8.20
N ASN A 228 26.44 -14.62 -7.64
CA ASN A 228 26.62 -16.05 -7.86
C ASN A 228 25.46 -16.88 -7.30
N ASN A 229 24.90 -16.51 -6.15
CA ASN A 229 23.72 -17.17 -5.60
C ASN A 229 22.50 -17.00 -6.53
N ILE A 230 22.24 -15.78 -6.99
CA ILE A 230 21.14 -15.52 -7.92
C ILE A 230 21.33 -16.33 -9.22
N LYS A 231 22.53 -16.37 -9.78
CA LYS A 231 22.84 -17.14 -11.00
C LYS A 231 22.67 -18.65 -10.85
N LYS A 232 23.03 -19.20 -9.67
CA LYS A 232 22.96 -20.64 -9.40
C LYS A 232 21.55 -21.15 -9.16
N ASN A 233 20.61 -20.28 -8.76
CA ASN A 233 19.22 -20.65 -8.48
C ASN A 233 18.40 -20.86 -9.78
N ASN A 234 18.95 -21.62 -10.74
CA ASN A 234 18.41 -21.77 -12.09
C ASN A 234 17.00 -22.39 -12.14
N ASP A 235 16.63 -23.26 -11.18
CA ASP A 235 15.40 -24.07 -11.30
C ASP A 235 14.42 -23.87 -10.13
N ASP A 236 14.62 -22.83 -9.32
CA ASP A 236 14.02 -22.82 -7.98
C ASP A 236 12.84 -21.84 -7.78
N ILE A 237 12.46 -21.06 -8.79
CA ILE A 237 11.26 -20.24 -8.71
C ILE A 237 10.06 -20.99 -9.30
N PRO A 238 9.05 -21.33 -8.47
CA PRO A 238 7.85 -22.03 -8.92
C PRO A 238 7.09 -21.26 -10.00
N CYS A 239 6.78 -21.96 -11.11
CA CYS A 239 6.02 -21.40 -12.21
C CYS A 239 4.55 -21.88 -12.20
N LYS A 240 3.69 -21.23 -12.99
CA LYS A 240 2.24 -21.51 -13.01
C LYS A 240 1.89 -22.95 -13.40
N THR A 241 2.74 -23.64 -14.13
CA THR A 241 2.54 -25.03 -14.60
C THR A 241 2.90 -26.07 -13.56
N ASP A 242 3.55 -25.67 -12.46
CA ASP A 242 3.97 -26.62 -11.44
C ASP A 242 2.77 -27.19 -10.70
N ILE A 243 2.86 -28.47 -10.34
CA ILE A 243 1.77 -29.27 -9.80
C ILE A 243 1.15 -28.67 -8.51
N MET A 244 1.95 -27.99 -7.69
CA MET A 244 1.48 -27.38 -6.45
C MET A 244 0.42 -26.30 -6.69
N PHE A 245 0.39 -25.64 -7.86
CA PHE A 245 -0.59 -24.59 -8.14
C PHE A 245 -1.92 -25.10 -8.73
N LYS A 246 -2.01 -26.39 -9.11
CA LYS A 246 -3.19 -26.95 -9.76
C LYS A 246 -4.49 -26.76 -8.93
N ASN A 247 -4.38 -26.86 -7.61
CA ASN A 247 -5.52 -26.77 -6.69
C ASN A 247 -5.51 -25.49 -5.83
N ASN A 248 -4.57 -24.59 -6.10
CA ASN A 248 -4.45 -23.33 -5.38
C ASN A 248 -5.34 -22.25 -6.01
N SER A 249 -5.74 -21.28 -5.22
CA SER A 249 -6.56 -20.16 -5.68
C SER A 249 -6.09 -18.84 -5.06
N ALA A 250 -6.30 -17.75 -5.80
CA ALA A 250 -5.96 -16.41 -5.34
C ALA A 250 -7.15 -15.46 -5.54
N TYR A 251 -7.37 -14.58 -4.57
CA TYR A 251 -8.50 -13.67 -4.54
C TYR A 251 -8.04 -12.26 -4.16
N LEU A 252 -8.38 -11.28 -4.98
CA LEU A 252 -8.22 -9.87 -4.64
C LEU A 252 -9.37 -9.44 -3.72
N LEU A 253 -9.08 -9.19 -2.45
CA LEU A 253 -10.06 -8.69 -1.47
C LEU A 253 -10.30 -7.20 -1.64
N ALA A 254 -9.25 -6.41 -1.54
CA ALA A 254 -9.30 -4.96 -1.62
C ALA A 254 -8.15 -4.41 -2.47
N SER A 255 -8.38 -3.27 -3.11
CA SER A 255 -7.36 -2.50 -3.83
C SER A 255 -7.78 -1.05 -4.01
N ALA A 256 -6.82 -0.19 -4.32
CA ALA A 256 -7.05 1.21 -4.68
C ALA A 256 -8.10 1.35 -5.79
N LYS A 257 -8.01 0.52 -6.84
CA LYS A 257 -8.95 0.52 -7.97
C LYS A 257 -10.39 0.16 -7.56
N LYS A 258 -10.58 -0.86 -6.71
CA LYS A 258 -11.91 -1.22 -6.19
C LYS A 258 -12.51 -0.08 -5.37
N SER A 259 -11.74 0.48 -4.44
CA SER A 259 -12.15 1.63 -3.63
C SER A 259 -12.45 2.85 -4.49
N MET A 260 -11.61 3.16 -5.48
CA MET A 260 -11.80 4.26 -6.42
C MET A 260 -13.12 4.15 -7.18
N ASN A 261 -13.41 2.99 -7.77
CA ASN A 261 -14.63 2.76 -8.53
C ASN A 261 -15.89 2.93 -7.66
N ALA A 262 -15.88 2.34 -6.47
CA ALA A 262 -17.02 2.44 -5.55
C ALA A 262 -17.22 3.88 -5.06
N THR A 263 -16.13 4.59 -4.70
CA THR A 263 -16.18 5.98 -4.25
C THR A 263 -16.62 6.92 -5.38
N SER A 264 -16.15 6.69 -6.61
CA SER A 264 -16.59 7.46 -7.78
C SER A 264 -18.09 7.32 -8.03
N ASN A 265 -18.64 6.11 -7.91
CA ASN A 265 -20.09 5.90 -8.03
C ASN A 265 -20.85 6.55 -6.88
N PHE A 266 -20.32 6.48 -5.66
CA PHE A 266 -20.93 7.14 -4.50
C PHE A 266 -20.89 8.67 -4.63
N ALA A 267 -19.81 9.26 -5.14
CA ALA A 267 -19.69 10.69 -5.38
C ALA A 267 -20.75 11.19 -6.40
N LYS A 268 -21.07 10.40 -7.44
CA LYS A 268 -22.16 10.73 -8.37
C LYS A 268 -23.53 10.80 -7.67
N LEU A 269 -23.79 9.94 -6.68
CA LEU A 269 -25.01 10.00 -5.88
C LEU A 269 -25.08 11.23 -4.94
N MET A 270 -23.95 11.92 -4.74
CA MET A 270 -23.87 13.18 -4.01
C MET A 270 -23.96 14.41 -4.92
N ASP A 271 -24.45 14.24 -6.16
CA ASP A 271 -24.55 15.27 -7.22
C ASP A 271 -23.19 15.89 -7.60
N LEU A 272 -22.13 15.07 -7.58
CA LEU A 272 -20.81 15.49 -8.05
C LEU A 272 -20.52 14.96 -9.47
N GLU A 273 -19.96 15.81 -10.32
CA GLU A 273 -19.44 15.40 -11.63
C GLU A 273 -18.02 14.83 -11.44
N VAL A 274 -17.89 13.52 -11.55
CA VAL A 274 -16.64 12.82 -11.18
C VAL A 274 -15.72 12.66 -12.36
N ILE A 275 -14.48 13.08 -12.19
CA ILE A 275 -13.37 12.92 -13.12
C ILE A 275 -12.27 12.14 -12.40
N VAL A 276 -12.00 10.91 -12.83
CA VAL A 276 -10.88 10.12 -12.33
C VAL A 276 -9.63 10.54 -13.11
N ILE A 277 -8.64 11.10 -12.38
CA ILE A 277 -7.36 11.50 -12.97
C ILE A 277 -6.50 10.24 -13.16
N SER A 278 -6.31 9.47 -12.09
CA SER A 278 -5.53 8.22 -12.10
C SER A 278 -5.79 7.42 -10.82
N ASP A 279 -5.76 6.10 -10.92
CA ASP A 279 -5.73 5.18 -9.76
C ASP A 279 -4.29 4.74 -9.40
N GLN A 280 -3.28 5.23 -10.13
CA GLN A 280 -1.89 4.77 -10.08
C GLN A 280 -0.89 5.93 -10.09
N SER A 281 -1.24 7.09 -9.51
CA SER A 281 -0.33 8.24 -9.46
C SER A 281 0.94 7.88 -8.68
N GLN A 282 2.09 8.03 -9.33
CA GLN A 282 3.42 7.73 -8.79
C GLN A 282 4.38 8.88 -9.07
N GLY A 283 5.49 8.91 -8.34
CA GLY A 283 6.51 9.95 -8.45
C GLY A 283 6.57 10.87 -7.24
N HIS A 284 7.26 11.99 -7.35
CA HIS A 284 7.36 12.95 -6.26
C HIS A 284 6.03 13.65 -6.01
N ALA A 285 5.64 13.78 -4.75
CA ALA A 285 4.38 14.39 -4.33
C ALA A 285 4.18 15.79 -4.92
N THR A 286 5.23 16.61 -4.93
CA THR A 286 5.21 17.94 -5.51
C THR A 286 5.00 17.94 -7.03
N GLN A 287 5.62 17.00 -7.75
CA GLN A 287 5.47 16.89 -9.19
C GLN A 287 4.06 16.44 -9.58
N VAL A 288 3.53 15.43 -8.88
CA VAL A 288 2.15 14.96 -9.09
C VAL A 288 1.13 16.07 -8.77
N ALA A 289 1.38 16.89 -7.75
CA ALA A 289 0.54 18.04 -7.45
C ALA A 289 0.50 19.06 -8.59
N LYS A 290 1.64 19.38 -9.20
CA LYS A 290 1.75 20.27 -10.38
C LYS A 290 0.98 19.73 -11.59
N GLU A 291 1.15 18.43 -11.88
CA GLU A 291 0.47 17.75 -12.98
C GLU A 291 -1.06 17.78 -12.78
N HIS A 292 -1.52 17.49 -11.56
CA HIS A 292 -2.95 17.55 -11.23
C HIS A 292 -3.50 18.96 -11.31
N ALA A 293 -2.78 19.97 -10.79
CA ALA A 293 -3.20 21.38 -10.89
C ALA A 293 -3.33 21.84 -12.35
N SER A 294 -2.35 21.49 -13.20
CA SER A 294 -2.37 21.81 -14.63
C SER A 294 -3.51 21.09 -15.37
N PHE A 295 -3.75 19.81 -15.06
CA PHE A 295 -4.86 19.05 -15.61
C PHE A 295 -6.21 19.70 -15.26
N ILE A 296 -6.41 20.03 -13.98
CA ILE A 296 -7.61 20.68 -13.46
C ILE A 296 -7.83 22.03 -14.16
N LYS A 297 -6.80 22.86 -14.27
CA LYS A 297 -6.87 24.15 -14.94
C LYS A 297 -7.32 24.01 -16.39
N SER A 298 -6.68 23.11 -17.15
CA SER A 298 -7.02 22.83 -18.53
C SER A 298 -8.46 22.30 -18.68
N TYR A 299 -8.90 21.46 -17.74
CA TYR A 299 -10.26 20.91 -17.75
C TYR A 299 -11.30 22.01 -17.53
N ILE A 300 -11.09 22.87 -16.50
CA ILE A 300 -12.01 23.99 -16.19
C ILE A 300 -12.10 24.95 -17.36
N GLU A 301 -11.01 25.28 -18.02
CA GLU A 301 -10.99 26.16 -19.17
C GLU A 301 -11.82 25.61 -20.34
N LYS A 302 -11.76 24.29 -20.57
CA LYS A 302 -12.57 23.62 -21.60
C LYS A 302 -14.07 23.65 -21.32
N ILE A 303 -14.49 23.54 -20.05
CA ILE A 303 -15.90 23.46 -19.66
C ILE A 303 -16.56 24.83 -19.46
N LYS A 304 -15.79 25.93 -19.25
CA LYS A 304 -16.31 27.31 -19.14
C LYS A 304 -17.25 27.70 -20.25
N PHE A 305 -17.12 27.09 -21.43
CA PHE A 305 -18.04 27.27 -22.53
C PHE A 305 -19.43 26.63 -22.32
N LYS A 306 -19.63 25.77 -21.29
CA LYS A 306 -20.87 25.01 -21.10
C LYS A 306 -21.79 25.54 -19.98
N LYS A 307 -21.42 26.62 -19.25
CA LYS A 307 -22.21 27.22 -18.14
C LYS A 307 -22.84 26.19 -17.20
N SER A 308 -22.03 25.30 -16.69
CA SER A 308 -22.46 24.25 -15.76
C SER A 308 -22.46 24.78 -14.31
N LYS A 309 -23.57 24.63 -13.57
CA LYS A 309 -23.65 24.95 -12.12
C LYS A 309 -23.18 23.77 -11.24
N LYS A 310 -22.47 22.82 -11.81
CA LYS A 310 -22.09 21.58 -11.12
C LYS A 310 -20.84 21.74 -10.29
N ILE A 311 -20.67 20.84 -9.32
CA ILE A 311 -19.43 20.69 -8.57
C ILE A 311 -18.66 19.54 -9.20
N PHE A 312 -17.46 19.84 -9.70
CA PHE A 312 -16.57 18.85 -10.27
C PHE A 312 -15.73 18.20 -9.15
N CYS A 313 -15.63 16.88 -9.20
CA CYS A 313 -14.86 16.08 -8.27
C CYS A 313 -13.76 15.34 -9.01
N PHE A 314 -12.53 15.83 -8.88
CA PHE A 314 -11.34 15.20 -9.45
C PHE A 314 -10.80 14.22 -8.41
N ILE A 315 -10.73 12.93 -8.75
CA ILE A 315 -10.28 11.87 -7.83
C ILE A 315 -9.00 11.23 -8.37
N SER A 316 -8.05 11.00 -7.50
CA SER A 316 -6.86 10.20 -7.81
C SER A 316 -6.44 9.33 -6.62
N GLY A 317 -5.79 8.22 -6.94
CA GLY A 317 -5.16 7.30 -6.01
C GLY A 317 -3.70 7.07 -6.37
N GLY A 318 -3.11 6.03 -5.81
CA GLY A 318 -1.71 5.68 -6.01
C GLY A 318 -0.83 6.09 -4.84
N GLU A 319 0.46 5.93 -4.97
CA GLU A 319 1.43 6.19 -3.91
C GLU A 319 2.55 7.11 -4.41
N THR A 320 2.61 8.31 -3.85
CA THR A 320 3.67 9.26 -4.14
C THR A 320 4.85 9.12 -3.16
N SER A 321 5.96 9.74 -3.48
CA SER A 321 7.16 9.75 -2.65
C SER A 321 7.57 11.17 -2.27
N VAL A 322 8.34 11.28 -1.18
CA VAL A 322 8.96 12.54 -0.74
C VAL A 322 10.47 12.40 -0.80
N LYS A 323 11.15 13.39 -1.38
CA LYS A 323 12.60 13.53 -1.26
C LYS A 323 12.90 14.29 0.01
N VAL A 324 13.32 13.57 1.05
CA VAL A 324 13.67 14.19 2.33
C VAL A 324 14.99 14.95 2.20
N ILE A 325 14.93 16.28 2.27
CA ILE A 325 16.08 17.19 2.29
C ILE A 325 16.41 17.54 3.75
N ASN A 326 15.38 17.88 4.55
CA ASN A 326 15.51 18.16 5.96
C ASN A 326 15.01 16.97 6.80
N LYS A 327 15.93 16.31 7.49
CA LYS A 327 15.59 15.15 8.36
C LYS A 327 14.77 15.53 9.61
N ASN A 328 14.75 16.81 9.98
CA ASN A 328 13.97 17.33 11.11
C ASN A 328 12.60 17.88 10.66
N GLY A 329 12.34 17.92 9.36
CA GLY A 329 11.07 18.32 8.81
C GLY A 329 9.98 17.31 9.18
N LYS A 330 8.76 17.82 9.40
CA LYS A 330 7.57 17.05 9.77
C LYS A 330 6.55 17.10 8.65
N GLY A 331 6.11 15.91 8.21
CA GLY A 331 5.15 15.76 7.14
C GLY A 331 5.21 14.40 6.51
N GLY A 332 4.38 14.20 5.52
CA GLY A 332 4.30 13.00 4.72
C GLY A 332 3.99 13.34 3.27
N ARG A 333 3.80 12.32 2.45
CA ARG A 333 3.56 12.49 1.01
C ARG A 333 2.23 13.17 0.69
N ASN A 334 1.21 12.98 1.53
CA ASN A 334 -0.11 13.59 1.31
C ASN A 334 -0.15 15.05 1.73
N THR A 335 0.46 15.40 2.85
CA THR A 335 0.60 16.79 3.27
C THR A 335 1.52 17.57 2.33
N GLU A 336 2.64 16.99 1.87
CA GLU A 336 3.52 17.63 0.88
C GLU A 336 2.82 17.86 -0.46
N TYR A 337 2.06 16.85 -0.94
CA TYR A 337 1.22 16.99 -2.12
C TYR A 337 0.22 18.15 -2.00
N LEU A 338 -0.50 18.26 -0.89
CA LEU A 338 -1.51 19.31 -0.69
C LEU A 338 -0.90 20.69 -0.59
N LEU A 339 0.23 20.85 0.08
CA LEU A 339 0.90 22.14 0.17
C LEU A 339 1.40 22.61 -1.20
N SER A 340 1.98 21.70 -1.98
CA SER A 340 2.36 21.97 -3.36
C SER A 340 1.13 22.25 -4.24
N LEU A 341 0.05 21.48 -4.10
CA LEU A 341 -1.19 21.71 -4.85
C LEU A 341 -1.79 23.08 -4.58
N ALA A 342 -1.82 23.52 -3.31
CA ALA A 342 -2.33 24.84 -2.93
C ALA A 342 -1.53 25.97 -3.61
N LEU A 343 -0.19 25.88 -3.59
CA LEU A 343 0.70 26.84 -4.25
C LEU A 343 0.48 26.88 -5.77
N GLU A 344 0.38 25.73 -6.41
CA GLU A 344 0.15 25.65 -7.87
C GLU A 344 -1.24 26.16 -8.27
N LEU A 345 -2.29 25.86 -7.50
CA LEU A 345 -3.64 26.36 -7.77
C LEU A 345 -3.72 27.89 -7.57
N GLU A 346 -3.00 28.45 -6.59
CA GLU A 346 -2.88 29.90 -6.41
C GLU A 346 -2.17 30.53 -7.62
N LEU A 347 -1.03 29.97 -8.06
CA LEU A 347 -0.27 30.42 -9.23
C LEU A 347 -1.12 30.40 -10.49
N LEU A 348 -1.90 29.33 -10.70
CA LEU A 348 -2.81 29.14 -11.84
C LEU A 348 -4.12 29.92 -11.70
N ARG A 349 -4.31 30.67 -10.61
CA ARG A 349 -5.50 31.46 -10.29
C ARG A 349 -6.80 30.63 -10.30
N VAL A 350 -6.71 29.37 -9.84
CA VAL A 350 -7.87 28.53 -9.62
C VAL A 350 -8.47 28.87 -8.26
N LYS A 351 -9.73 29.25 -8.25
CA LYS A 351 -10.47 29.64 -7.03
C LYS A 351 -11.59 28.61 -6.75
N SER A 352 -12.23 28.77 -5.57
CA SER A 352 -13.39 27.97 -5.15
C SER A 352 -13.15 26.47 -5.19
N PHE A 353 -12.02 26.06 -4.62
CA PHE A 353 -11.68 24.67 -4.46
C PHE A 353 -11.65 24.25 -2.99
N VAL A 354 -11.90 22.96 -2.75
CA VAL A 354 -11.60 22.24 -1.51
C VAL A 354 -10.92 20.93 -1.91
N ALA A 355 -9.83 20.56 -1.24
CA ALA A 355 -9.09 19.35 -1.58
C ALA A 355 -8.72 18.54 -0.33
N ILE A 356 -8.71 17.21 -0.47
CA ILE A 356 -8.20 16.25 0.51
C ILE A 356 -7.10 15.42 -0.13
N ALA A 357 -6.07 15.12 0.62
CA ALA A 357 -5.17 13.99 0.37
C ALA A 357 -4.87 13.30 1.69
N ALA A 358 -5.01 11.99 1.72
CA ALA A 358 -4.81 11.21 2.93
C ALA A 358 -4.40 9.77 2.62
N ASP A 359 -3.55 9.20 3.47
CA ASP A 359 -3.22 7.78 3.46
C ASP A 359 -4.39 6.98 4.01
N THR A 360 -4.74 5.89 3.34
CA THR A 360 -5.86 5.04 3.76
C THR A 360 -5.58 4.22 5.01
N ASP A 361 -4.33 4.07 5.43
CA ASP A 361 -3.98 3.44 6.71
C ASP A 361 -4.12 4.39 7.92
N GLY A 362 -4.30 5.69 7.65
CA GLY A 362 -4.53 6.72 8.67
C GLY A 362 -3.27 7.43 9.15
N ILE A 363 -2.10 7.19 8.53
CA ILE A 363 -0.81 7.76 8.92
C ILE A 363 -0.07 8.31 7.70
N ASP A 364 0.13 9.63 7.63
CA ASP A 364 0.91 10.29 6.58
C ASP A 364 2.35 10.58 7.07
N GLY A 365 3.29 9.74 6.72
CA GLY A 365 4.69 9.87 7.15
C GLY A 365 4.92 9.38 8.58
N THR A 366 5.36 10.27 9.48
CA THR A 366 5.77 9.92 10.86
C THR A 366 4.85 10.51 11.94
N GLU A 367 3.93 11.38 11.55
CA GLU A 367 3.07 12.12 12.48
C GLU A 367 1.72 11.41 12.67
N ASP A 368 0.78 12.06 13.37
CA ASP A 368 -0.49 11.46 13.82
C ASP A 368 -1.67 11.67 12.85
N ASN A 369 -1.43 12.32 11.73
CA ASN A 369 -2.44 12.65 10.72
C ASN A 369 -2.46 11.64 9.57
N ALA A 370 -3.64 11.41 9.00
CA ALA A 370 -3.79 10.70 7.73
C ALA A 370 -3.39 11.59 6.52
N GLY A 371 -3.52 12.90 6.67
CA GLY A 371 -3.26 13.90 5.66
C GLY A 371 -3.79 15.26 6.08
N ALA A 372 -4.39 16.01 5.13
CA ALA A 372 -5.04 17.28 5.41
C ALA A 372 -6.25 17.53 4.49
N ILE A 373 -7.07 18.53 4.86
CA ILE A 373 -8.15 19.06 4.00
C ILE A 373 -7.94 20.57 3.87
N ILE A 374 -7.72 21.04 2.66
CA ILE A 374 -7.38 22.43 2.35
C ILE A 374 -8.49 23.11 1.53
N ASP A 375 -8.47 24.43 1.49
CA ASP A 375 -9.28 25.24 0.62
C ASP A 375 -8.50 26.48 0.08
N GLU A 376 -9.16 27.31 -0.70
CA GLU A 376 -8.58 28.52 -1.28
C GLU A 376 -8.00 29.51 -0.25
N ASN A 377 -8.39 29.42 1.02
CA ASN A 377 -7.93 30.30 2.08
C ASN A 377 -6.74 29.70 2.88
N THR A 378 -6.36 28.47 2.59
CA THR A 378 -5.31 27.75 3.35
C THR A 378 -3.98 28.51 3.39
N LEU A 379 -3.50 28.94 2.22
CA LEU A 379 -2.23 29.68 2.15
C LEU A 379 -2.28 31.01 2.89
N PHE A 380 -3.42 31.71 2.82
CA PHE A 380 -3.64 32.94 3.58
C PHE A 380 -3.58 32.67 5.10
N LYS A 381 -4.23 31.60 5.60
CA LYS A 381 -4.18 31.23 7.02
C LYS A 381 -2.76 30.94 7.50
N ILE A 382 -1.95 30.24 6.67
CA ILE A 382 -0.55 29.92 6.98
C ILE A 382 0.28 31.21 7.04
N ARG A 383 0.15 32.10 6.03
CA ARG A 383 0.87 33.38 5.97
C ARG A 383 0.52 34.31 7.13
N ASN A 384 -0.73 34.31 7.58
CA ASN A 384 -1.18 35.09 8.76
C ASN A 384 -0.58 34.59 10.09
N LYS A 385 0.04 33.41 10.10
CA LYS A 385 0.82 32.91 11.24
C LYS A 385 2.33 33.23 11.09
N ASN A 386 2.68 34.16 10.20
CA ASN A 386 4.06 34.54 9.86
C ASN A 386 4.90 33.33 9.35
N LEU A 387 4.24 32.38 8.70
CA LEU A 387 4.89 31.22 8.09
C LEU A 387 4.90 31.35 6.56
N SER A 388 5.99 30.90 5.93
CA SER A 388 6.11 30.86 4.47
C SER A 388 5.75 29.44 3.96
N PRO A 389 4.66 29.27 3.20
CA PRO A 389 4.30 27.97 2.63
C PRO A 389 5.42 27.38 1.76
N ASP A 390 6.07 28.20 0.93
CA ASP A 390 7.15 27.77 0.05
C ASP A 390 8.36 27.24 0.84
N LYS A 391 8.75 27.96 1.90
CA LYS A 391 9.86 27.54 2.78
C LYS A 391 9.52 26.22 3.48
N LEU A 392 8.30 26.09 4.02
CA LEU A 392 7.85 24.87 4.69
C LEU A 392 7.82 23.67 3.74
N LEU A 393 7.46 23.88 2.46
CA LEU A 393 7.52 22.85 1.43
C LEU A 393 8.96 22.39 1.16
N ILE A 394 9.89 23.33 0.96
CA ILE A 394 11.32 23.04 0.72
C ILE A 394 11.95 22.32 1.92
N GLU A 395 11.54 22.66 3.14
CA GLU A 395 12.04 22.07 4.38
C GLU A 395 11.35 20.75 4.77
N ASN A 396 10.53 20.14 3.90
CA ASN A 396 9.72 18.94 4.20
C ASN A 396 8.89 19.11 5.49
N ASN A 397 8.32 20.28 5.72
CA ASN A 397 7.64 20.64 6.98
C ASN A 397 6.13 20.94 6.77
N SER A 398 5.50 20.21 5.87
CA SER A 398 4.10 20.38 5.49
C SER A 398 3.11 20.10 6.62
N TYR A 399 3.44 19.18 7.55
CA TYR A 399 2.64 18.96 8.77
C TYR A 399 2.50 20.26 9.58
N CYS A 400 3.61 20.98 9.80
CA CYS A 400 3.57 22.23 10.57
C CYS A 400 2.73 23.31 9.86
N ALA A 401 2.75 23.36 8.52
CA ALA A 401 1.89 24.24 7.75
C ALA A 401 0.40 24.00 8.08
N PHE A 402 -0.07 22.78 7.96
CA PHE A 402 -1.48 22.46 8.19
C PHE A 402 -1.88 22.40 9.67
N LYS A 403 -0.95 22.12 10.57
CA LYS A 403 -1.17 22.28 12.00
C LYS A 403 -1.43 23.74 12.36
N SER A 404 -0.66 24.66 11.80
CA SER A 404 -0.80 26.12 12.05
C SER A 404 -2.13 26.69 11.52
N SER A 405 -2.64 26.15 10.40
CA SER A 405 -3.93 26.54 9.80
C SER A 405 -5.14 25.77 10.33
N GLY A 406 -4.92 24.73 11.17
CA GLY A 406 -5.99 23.87 11.72
C GLY A 406 -6.63 22.94 10.70
N GLU A 407 -5.88 22.50 9.69
CA GLU A 407 -6.39 21.76 8.54
C GLU A 407 -5.91 20.32 8.45
N LEU A 408 -5.18 19.83 9.48
CA LEU A 408 -4.82 18.42 9.57
C LEU A 408 -6.06 17.53 9.58
N PHE A 409 -5.98 16.43 8.86
CA PHE A 409 -7.00 15.39 8.85
C PHE A 409 -6.50 14.18 9.64
N ILE A 410 -7.05 13.99 10.84
CA ILE A 410 -6.64 12.95 11.79
C ILE A 410 -7.76 11.93 11.89
N THR A 411 -7.47 10.67 11.57
CA THR A 411 -8.44 9.56 11.60
C THR A 411 -8.09 8.52 12.65
N GLY A 412 -6.82 8.44 13.05
CA GLY A 412 -6.26 7.26 13.68
C GLY A 412 -6.14 6.09 12.68
N PRO A 413 -5.66 4.94 13.12
CA PRO A 413 -5.54 3.74 12.27
C PRO A 413 -6.89 3.30 11.72
N THR A 414 -6.98 3.05 10.40
CA THR A 414 -8.22 2.67 9.71
C THR A 414 -8.43 1.17 9.58
N GLY A 415 -7.39 0.37 9.85
CA GLY A 415 -7.43 -1.09 9.71
C GLY A 415 -7.28 -1.61 8.28
N THR A 416 -7.04 -0.75 7.30
CA THR A 416 -6.74 -1.15 5.92
C THR A 416 -5.54 -0.39 5.37
N ASN A 417 -5.06 -0.78 4.18
CA ASN A 417 -4.07 -0.02 3.43
C ASN A 417 -4.23 -0.33 1.94
N VAL A 418 -4.74 0.65 1.20
CA VAL A 418 -4.87 0.63 -0.26
C VAL A 418 -4.32 1.94 -0.86
N ASN A 419 -3.20 2.41 -0.32
CA ASN A 419 -2.49 3.64 -0.69
C ASN A 419 -3.26 4.93 -0.41
N ASP A 420 -2.90 6.00 -1.12
CA ASP A 420 -3.44 7.33 -0.90
C ASP A 420 -4.79 7.53 -1.59
N PHE A 421 -5.64 8.31 -0.96
CA PHE A 421 -6.84 8.88 -1.56
C PHE A 421 -6.66 10.39 -1.70
N ARG A 422 -6.93 10.92 -2.90
CA ARG A 422 -6.94 12.35 -3.20
C ARG A 422 -8.21 12.72 -3.90
N ALA A 423 -8.85 13.80 -3.47
CA ALA A 423 -10.01 14.36 -4.15
C ALA A 423 -9.98 15.87 -4.08
N ILE A 424 -10.32 16.52 -5.21
CA ILE A 424 -10.40 17.97 -5.34
C ILE A 424 -11.79 18.33 -5.85
N LEU A 425 -12.53 19.09 -5.06
CA LEU A 425 -13.82 19.63 -5.46
C LEU A 425 -13.63 21.05 -5.97
N ILE A 426 -14.20 21.34 -7.14
CA ILE A 426 -14.19 22.68 -7.72
C ILE A 426 -15.60 23.05 -8.10
N LYS A 427 -16.03 24.22 -7.65
CA LYS A 427 -17.30 24.79 -8.04
C LYS A 427 -17.09 25.74 -9.22
N ASP A 428 -17.86 25.50 -10.31
CA ASP A 428 -17.95 26.44 -11.41
C ASP A 428 -18.73 27.69 -10.97
N HIS A 429 -18.25 28.88 -11.37
CA HIS A 429 -18.84 30.18 -11.03
C HIS A 429 -19.68 30.75 -12.16
#